data_17d699f63fa44d07e5f4f908ba791f58
#
_entry.id   17d699f63fa44d07e5f4f908ba791f58
#
_cell.length_a   1.000
_cell.length_b   1.000
_cell.length_c   1.000
_cell.angle_alpha   90.00
_cell.angle_beta   90.00
_cell.angle_gamma   90.00
#
_symmetry.space_group_name_H-M   'P 1'
#
loop_
_entity.id
_entity.type
_entity.pdbx_description
1 polymer ?
#
loop_
_entity_poly.entity_id
_entity_poly.type
_entity_poly.pdbx_seq_one_letter_code
_entity_poly.pdbx_strand_id
1 'polypeptide(L)'
;YIISFFEWFTTLSIEIIAIRNFTPIIGSSSISTSIILWVILLALSYWYFIWWKISKKDDKNFIIKTIIRNLVIASAYYMFFTFILDELILNRLLEATSSYFFSILLASFLLFFIPIFLASQTIPLLSVLLKWNNTWEKIWKLLFYSTIGSFLGSVATSTLLFPSLWVEKTALFNSFILSWIVVIMSFKLEKKINVFSVLWFIIFLLSVIGITTKELLAENILYKKANAYHNIVIYDTKNNKRILSQNDWFSSWIDISTKESFFSYIKEIKSKVLKNNYENILVIWAAWFTLPYELSKDTSIKNIDVVDIDSSLKEISEKYFLQDKLSEKINFYTQASRYFINSSIKNNKKYDAVIIDVYVWKSLAPQTLTYDFFRDVQSIWKDIYINIIMDTKLESEFSDNLLYTLNEAFWQLYYKNVTTSQELYYKTNFIISNKDFPLYAKYMNNQKFDIYYDNKNSIENDLFKMNSWSYVLK
;
A
#
# COMPACT_ATOMS: atom_id res chain seq x y z
N TYR A 1 23.93 -19.48 15.58
CA TYR A 1 22.48 -19.40 15.74
C TYR A 1 21.99 -17.94 15.71
N ILE A 2 22.57 -17.03 16.52
CA ILE A 2 22.20 -15.60 16.54
C ILE A 2 22.30 -14.97 15.14
N ILE A 3 23.36 -15.28 14.39
CA ILE A 3 23.54 -14.80 13.01
C ILE A 3 22.39 -15.27 12.12
N SER A 4 22.03 -16.55 12.17
CA SER A 4 20.92 -17.10 11.41
C SER A 4 19.59 -16.44 11.77
N PHE A 5 19.35 -16.19 13.07
CA PHE A 5 18.14 -15.50 13.53
C PHE A 5 18.03 -14.11 12.92
N PHE A 6 19.04 -13.26 13.07
CA PHE A 6 18.94 -11.87 12.59
C PHE A 6 19.01 -11.74 11.08
N GLU A 7 19.71 -12.61 10.38
CA GLU A 7 19.72 -12.62 8.92
C GLU A 7 18.33 -12.97 8.37
N TRP A 8 17.68 -14.01 8.90
CA TRP A 8 16.34 -14.38 8.48
C TRP A 8 15.28 -13.39 8.96
N PHE A 9 15.50 -12.72 10.09
CA PHE A 9 14.69 -11.58 10.50
C PHE A 9 14.72 -10.48 9.43
N THR A 10 15.91 -10.09 8.96
CA THR A 10 16.06 -9.06 7.95
C THR A 10 15.53 -9.51 6.58
N THR A 11 15.69 -10.77 6.20
CA THR A 11 15.23 -11.32 4.93
C THR A 11 13.69 -11.23 4.82
N LEU A 12 12.95 -11.67 5.83
CA LEU A 12 11.49 -11.58 5.82
C LEU A 12 11.00 -10.14 6.03
N SER A 13 11.72 -9.34 6.80
CA SER A 13 11.44 -7.91 6.91
C SER A 13 11.50 -7.20 5.56
N ILE A 14 12.53 -7.49 4.74
CA ILE A 14 12.69 -6.90 3.40
C ILE A 14 11.60 -7.38 2.44
N GLU A 15 11.12 -8.62 2.57
CA GLU A 15 9.97 -9.10 1.79
C GLU A 15 8.72 -8.25 2.04
N ILE A 16 8.44 -7.95 3.30
CA ILE A 16 7.33 -7.07 3.68
C ILE A 16 7.54 -5.63 3.19
N ILE A 17 8.79 -5.12 3.28
CA ILE A 17 9.16 -3.81 2.74
C ILE A 17 8.96 -3.76 1.22
N ALA A 18 9.33 -4.84 0.50
CA ALA A 18 9.16 -4.93 -0.94
C ALA A 18 7.69 -4.77 -1.37
N ILE A 19 6.80 -5.52 -0.73
CA ILE A 19 5.35 -5.42 -0.97
C ILE A 19 4.88 -4.00 -0.65
N ARG A 20 5.32 -3.44 0.48
CA ARG A 20 4.89 -2.11 0.92
C ARG A 20 5.37 -0.98 -0.01
N ASN A 21 6.58 -1.07 -0.55
CA ASN A 21 7.14 -0.06 -1.47
C ASN A 21 6.49 -0.12 -2.86
N PHE A 22 6.16 -1.30 -3.36
CA PHE A 22 5.57 -1.43 -4.68
C PHE A 22 4.07 -1.10 -4.71
N THR A 23 3.36 -1.39 -3.62
CA THR A 23 1.91 -1.16 -3.53
C THR A 23 1.47 0.27 -3.91
N PRO A 24 2.17 1.38 -3.56
CA PRO A 24 1.78 2.73 -4.00
C PRO A 24 1.73 2.92 -5.51
N ILE A 25 2.61 2.22 -6.22
CA ILE A 25 2.77 2.39 -7.67
C ILE A 25 1.83 1.45 -8.43
N ILE A 26 1.77 0.19 -8.00
CA ILE A 26 1.08 -0.89 -8.71
C ILE A 26 -0.30 -1.23 -8.16
N GLY A 27 -0.69 -0.65 -7.01
CA GLY A 27 -1.90 -1.02 -6.29
C GLY A 27 -1.74 -2.31 -5.47
N SER A 28 -2.68 -2.55 -4.57
CA SER A 28 -2.75 -3.79 -3.80
C SER A 28 -3.57 -4.82 -4.59
N SER A 29 -2.90 -5.79 -5.21
CA SER A 29 -3.58 -6.94 -5.82
C SER A 29 -2.87 -8.23 -5.45
N SER A 30 -3.61 -9.34 -5.41
CA SER A 30 -3.03 -10.66 -5.20
C SER A 30 -2.04 -11.02 -6.31
N ILE A 31 -2.28 -10.58 -7.55
CA ILE A 31 -1.40 -10.78 -8.70
C ILE A 31 -0.07 -10.07 -8.50
N SER A 32 -0.09 -8.78 -8.18
CA SER A 32 1.12 -7.98 -7.95
C SER A 32 1.96 -8.56 -6.80
N THR A 33 1.30 -8.89 -5.70
CA THR A 33 1.95 -9.52 -4.54
C THR A 33 2.56 -10.88 -4.91
N SER A 34 1.85 -11.70 -5.68
CA SER A 34 2.33 -13.01 -6.12
C SER A 34 3.57 -12.90 -7.01
N ILE A 35 3.66 -11.92 -7.90
CA ILE A 35 4.84 -11.69 -8.74
C ILE A 35 6.06 -11.37 -7.88
N ILE A 36 5.92 -10.48 -6.90
CA ILE A 36 7.00 -10.12 -5.97
C ILE A 36 7.46 -11.35 -5.19
N LEU A 37 6.52 -12.07 -4.57
CA LEU A 37 6.80 -13.29 -3.81
C LEU A 37 7.47 -14.36 -4.67
N TRP A 38 7.03 -14.53 -5.92
CA TRP A 38 7.63 -15.48 -6.85
C TRP A 38 9.11 -15.18 -7.11
N VAL A 39 9.48 -13.91 -7.33
CA VAL A 39 10.88 -13.51 -7.50
C VAL A 39 11.71 -13.76 -6.24
N ILE A 40 11.14 -13.46 -5.06
CA ILE A 40 11.79 -13.69 -3.77
C ILE A 40 12.03 -15.20 -3.55
N LEU A 41 11.01 -16.03 -3.76
CA LEU A 41 11.10 -17.48 -3.62
C LEU A 41 12.08 -18.08 -4.64
N LEU A 42 12.14 -17.54 -5.85
CA LEU A 42 13.11 -17.95 -6.85
C LEU A 42 14.55 -17.61 -6.40
N ALA A 43 14.77 -16.42 -5.82
CA ALA A 43 16.05 -16.04 -5.24
C ALA A 43 16.47 -17.01 -4.13
N LEU A 44 15.55 -17.38 -3.23
CA LEU A 44 15.79 -18.34 -2.16
C LEU A 44 16.08 -19.74 -2.70
N SER A 45 15.37 -20.23 -3.72
CA SER A 45 15.57 -21.56 -4.30
C SER A 45 16.91 -21.68 -5.03
N TYR A 46 17.24 -20.67 -5.83
CA TYR A 46 18.50 -20.60 -6.56
C TYR A 46 19.70 -20.49 -5.61
N TRP A 47 19.52 -19.79 -4.51
CA TRP A 47 20.44 -19.68 -3.43
C TRP A 47 20.78 -21.03 -2.76
N TYR A 48 19.78 -21.86 -2.42
CA TYR A 48 20.04 -23.22 -1.88
C TYR A 48 20.94 -24.03 -2.80
N PHE A 49 20.75 -23.93 -4.09
CA PHE A 49 21.55 -24.67 -5.09
C PHE A 49 23.00 -24.17 -5.16
N ILE A 50 23.23 -22.86 -5.18
CA ILE A 50 24.58 -22.29 -5.31
C ILE A 50 25.39 -22.52 -4.03
N TRP A 51 24.81 -22.19 -2.86
CA TRP A 51 25.51 -22.30 -1.59
C TRP A 51 25.76 -23.75 -1.18
N TRP A 52 24.92 -24.67 -1.55
CA TRP A 52 25.19 -26.09 -1.43
C TRP A 52 26.44 -26.50 -2.21
N LYS A 53 26.65 -26.02 -3.44
CA LYS A 53 27.89 -26.25 -4.19
C LYS A 53 29.12 -25.66 -3.50
N ILE A 54 29.01 -24.42 -3.00
CA ILE A 54 30.11 -23.72 -2.33
C ILE A 54 30.46 -24.40 -0.99
N SER A 55 29.47 -24.89 -0.27
CA SER A 55 29.68 -25.58 1.02
C SER A 55 30.53 -26.84 0.91
N LYS A 56 30.66 -27.43 -0.29
CA LYS A 56 31.51 -28.61 -0.55
C LYS A 56 33.02 -28.30 -0.49
N LYS A 57 33.43 -27.04 -0.58
CA LYS A 57 34.87 -26.66 -0.59
C LYS A 57 35.61 -26.88 0.74
N ASP A 58 34.92 -27.11 1.83
CA ASP A 58 35.41 -27.41 3.17
C ASP A 58 36.55 -26.48 3.71
N ASP A 59 36.68 -25.29 3.13
CA ASP A 59 37.59 -24.23 3.56
C ASP A 59 36.87 -23.24 4.47
N LYS A 60 37.12 -23.33 5.78
CA LYS A 60 36.46 -22.46 6.77
C LYS A 60 36.73 -20.97 6.53
N ASN A 61 37.97 -20.62 6.18
CA ASN A 61 38.32 -19.22 5.95
C ASN A 61 37.63 -18.65 4.69
N PHE A 62 37.59 -19.45 3.64
CA PHE A 62 36.85 -19.10 2.42
C PHE A 62 35.34 -18.91 2.70
N ILE A 63 34.75 -19.81 3.48
CA ILE A 63 33.31 -19.72 3.83
C ILE A 63 33.04 -18.47 4.65
N ILE A 64 33.83 -18.17 5.68
CA ILE A 64 33.67 -16.98 6.53
C ILE A 64 33.79 -15.70 5.70
N LYS A 65 34.81 -15.58 4.86
CA LYS A 65 34.99 -14.43 3.98
C LYS A 65 33.86 -14.27 2.98
N THR A 66 33.31 -15.38 2.48
CA THR A 66 32.17 -15.36 1.57
C THR A 66 30.92 -14.84 2.26
N ILE A 67 30.62 -15.30 3.48
CA ILE A 67 29.47 -14.81 4.27
C ILE A 67 29.62 -13.30 4.50
N ILE A 68 30.78 -12.85 5.02
CA ILE A 68 31.03 -11.44 5.31
C ILE A 68 30.84 -10.58 4.06
N ARG A 69 31.51 -10.94 2.95
CA ARG A 69 31.38 -10.20 1.68
C ARG A 69 29.94 -10.08 1.22
N ASN A 70 29.21 -11.17 1.24
CA ASN A 70 27.84 -11.20 0.72
C ASN A 70 26.87 -10.40 1.61
N LEU A 71 27.05 -10.45 2.94
CA LEU A 71 26.25 -9.63 3.85
C LEU A 71 26.57 -8.13 3.70
N VAL A 72 27.84 -7.76 3.45
CA VAL A 72 28.20 -6.36 3.14
C VAL A 72 27.50 -5.90 1.87
N ILE A 73 27.57 -6.69 0.80
CA ILE A 73 26.93 -6.34 -0.47
C ILE A 73 25.39 -6.26 -0.31
N ALA A 74 24.78 -7.21 0.39
CA ALA A 74 23.33 -7.19 0.65
C ALA A 74 22.92 -5.97 1.48
N SER A 75 23.67 -5.66 2.55
CA SER A 75 23.43 -4.47 3.36
C SER A 75 23.56 -3.18 2.54
N ALA A 76 24.59 -3.09 1.68
CA ALA A 76 24.78 -1.98 0.76
C ALA A 76 23.60 -1.84 -0.19
N TYR A 77 23.18 -2.96 -0.76
CA TYR A 77 22.08 -2.99 -1.71
C TYR A 77 20.77 -2.50 -1.06
N TYR A 78 20.44 -2.99 0.14
CA TYR A 78 19.26 -2.54 0.89
C TYR A 78 19.30 -1.03 1.17
N MET A 79 20.47 -0.51 1.49
CA MET A 79 20.63 0.92 1.76
C MET A 79 20.48 1.77 0.52
N PHE A 80 21.13 1.42 -0.59
CA PHE A 80 21.19 2.28 -1.78
C PHE A 80 20.01 2.08 -2.73
N PHE A 81 19.64 0.84 -3.04
CA PHE A 81 18.66 0.57 -4.09
C PHE A 81 17.23 0.74 -3.62
N THR A 82 16.92 0.36 -2.37
CA THR A 82 15.55 0.48 -1.86
C THR A 82 15.12 1.94 -1.71
N PHE A 83 16.06 2.85 -1.44
CA PHE A 83 15.74 4.26 -1.16
C PHE A 83 15.82 5.20 -2.35
N ILE A 84 16.71 4.90 -3.29
CA ILE A 84 17.06 5.87 -4.34
C ILE A 84 16.38 5.51 -5.65
N LEU A 85 16.15 4.22 -5.88
CA LEU A 85 15.84 3.72 -7.22
C LEU A 85 14.51 2.97 -7.35
N ASP A 86 13.82 2.63 -6.26
CA ASP A 86 12.60 1.83 -6.34
C ASP A 86 11.49 2.52 -7.16
N GLU A 87 11.12 3.75 -6.81
CA GLU A 87 10.17 4.54 -7.59
C GLU A 87 10.68 4.82 -9.00
N LEU A 88 11.95 5.22 -9.11
CA LEU A 88 12.54 5.58 -10.39
C LEU A 88 12.62 4.38 -11.33
N ILE A 89 13.06 3.22 -10.84
CA ILE A 89 13.20 2.00 -11.65
C ILE A 89 11.83 1.51 -12.10
N LEU A 90 10.87 1.38 -11.16
CA LEU A 90 9.55 0.84 -11.50
C LEU A 90 8.80 1.74 -12.48
N ASN A 91 8.80 3.05 -12.26
CA ASN A 91 8.14 3.99 -13.17
C ASN A 91 8.79 3.99 -14.56
N ARG A 92 10.13 3.97 -14.65
CA ARG A 92 10.85 3.88 -15.92
C ARG A 92 10.57 2.56 -16.66
N LEU A 93 10.47 1.46 -15.95
CA LEU A 93 10.15 0.17 -16.55
C LEU A 93 8.70 0.12 -17.02
N LEU A 94 7.76 0.72 -16.29
CA LEU A 94 6.37 0.86 -16.71
C LEU A 94 6.25 1.67 -18.00
N GLU A 95 7.05 2.72 -18.16
CA GLU A 95 7.11 3.51 -19.39
C GLU A 95 7.77 2.75 -20.55
N ALA A 96 8.81 1.97 -20.28
CA ALA A 96 9.62 1.32 -21.31
C ALA A 96 9.04 0.02 -21.85
N THR A 97 8.38 -0.81 -20.99
CA THR A 97 7.98 -2.16 -21.39
C THR A 97 6.56 -2.24 -21.94
N SER A 98 5.74 -1.21 -21.74
CA SER A 98 4.31 -1.22 -22.07
C SER A 98 3.55 -2.42 -21.48
N SER A 99 4.15 -3.13 -20.52
CA SER A 99 3.59 -4.31 -19.86
C SER A 99 3.75 -4.23 -18.35
N TYR A 100 2.63 -4.10 -17.67
CA TYR A 100 2.58 -3.99 -16.22
C TYR A 100 3.19 -5.21 -15.50
N PHE A 101 2.88 -6.41 -16.03
CA PHE A 101 3.42 -7.67 -15.52
C PHE A 101 4.96 -7.71 -15.62
N PHE A 102 5.51 -7.43 -16.81
CA PHE A 102 6.96 -7.46 -17.03
C PHE A 102 7.70 -6.37 -16.25
N SER A 103 7.09 -5.20 -16.09
CA SER A 103 7.68 -4.12 -15.29
C SER A 103 7.83 -4.51 -13.83
N ILE A 104 6.78 -5.07 -13.23
CA ILE A 104 6.81 -5.54 -11.83
C ILE A 104 7.83 -6.67 -11.68
N LEU A 105 7.81 -7.62 -12.59
CA LEU A 105 8.72 -8.76 -12.59
C LEU A 105 10.18 -8.30 -12.66
N LEU A 106 10.51 -7.44 -13.62
CA LEU A 106 11.87 -6.95 -13.83
C LEU A 106 12.34 -6.05 -12.69
N ALA A 107 11.48 -5.14 -12.18
CA ALA A 107 11.79 -4.32 -11.02
C ALA A 107 12.04 -5.20 -9.78
N SER A 108 11.21 -6.21 -9.55
CA SER A 108 11.40 -7.15 -8.44
C SER A 108 12.72 -7.91 -8.56
N PHE A 109 13.09 -8.34 -9.75
CA PHE A 109 14.39 -8.97 -10.00
C PHE A 109 15.56 -8.02 -9.69
N LEU A 110 15.50 -6.80 -10.19
CA LEU A 110 16.57 -5.82 -10.00
C LEU A 110 16.72 -5.40 -8.54
N LEU A 111 15.62 -5.22 -7.83
CA LEU A 111 15.63 -4.67 -6.47
C LEU A 111 15.75 -5.73 -5.37
N PHE A 112 15.15 -6.90 -5.53
CA PHE A 112 15.03 -7.87 -4.43
C PHE A 112 15.74 -9.19 -4.67
N PHE A 113 15.88 -9.66 -5.90
CA PHE A 113 16.51 -10.95 -6.18
C PHE A 113 17.95 -10.99 -5.66
N ILE A 114 18.77 -10.02 -6.05
CA ILE A 114 20.21 -10.00 -5.71
C ILE A 114 20.44 -9.90 -4.18
N PRO A 115 19.87 -8.92 -3.47
CA PRO A 115 20.13 -8.79 -2.04
C PRO A 115 19.59 -9.96 -1.22
N ILE A 116 18.42 -10.51 -1.57
CA ILE A 116 17.87 -11.69 -0.89
C ILE A 116 18.73 -12.92 -1.16
N PHE A 117 19.14 -13.14 -2.41
CA PHE A 117 20.07 -14.21 -2.77
C PHE A 117 21.38 -14.14 -1.95
N LEU A 118 21.93 -12.94 -1.73
CA LEU A 118 23.15 -12.74 -0.99
C LEU A 118 22.95 -12.82 0.53
N ALA A 119 21.84 -12.34 1.05
CA ALA A 119 21.56 -12.35 2.48
C ALA A 119 21.25 -13.76 3.02
N SER A 120 20.49 -14.56 2.29
CA SER A 120 19.96 -15.84 2.78
C SER A 120 20.95 -17.02 2.80
N GLN A 121 22.23 -16.80 2.85
CA GLN A 121 23.27 -17.82 2.67
C GLN A 121 23.64 -18.64 3.95
N THR A 122 23.12 -18.24 5.11
CA THR A 122 23.65 -18.71 6.40
C THR A 122 23.39 -20.18 6.66
N ILE A 123 22.24 -20.74 6.32
CA ILE A 123 21.91 -22.11 6.66
C ILE A 123 22.94 -23.09 6.08
N PRO A 124 23.18 -23.18 4.75
CA PRO A 124 24.16 -24.11 4.23
C PRO A 124 25.61 -23.74 4.57
N LEU A 125 25.97 -22.48 4.63
CA LEU A 125 27.36 -22.10 4.93
C LEU A 125 27.70 -22.24 6.41
N LEU A 126 26.82 -21.85 7.32
CA LEU A 126 27.03 -22.06 8.76
C LEU A 126 26.94 -23.54 9.13
N SER A 127 26.13 -24.36 8.44
CA SER A 127 26.10 -25.81 8.70
C SER A 127 27.45 -26.47 8.48
N VAL A 128 28.26 -26.00 7.52
CA VAL A 128 29.60 -26.48 7.28
C VAL A 128 30.56 -26.06 8.42
N LEU A 129 30.44 -24.83 8.90
CA LEU A 129 31.26 -24.34 10.01
C LEU A 129 30.95 -25.05 11.34
N LEU A 130 29.78 -25.63 11.48
CA LEU A 130 29.33 -26.37 12.67
C LEU A 130 29.63 -27.87 12.62
N LYS A 131 30.44 -28.34 11.66
CA LYS A 131 30.83 -29.75 11.51
C LYS A 131 31.58 -30.24 12.78
N TRP A 132 30.83 -30.88 13.71
CA TRP A 132 31.37 -31.70 14.80
C TRP A 132 30.22 -32.61 15.30
N ASN A 133 30.53 -33.58 16.17
CA ASN A 133 29.58 -34.59 16.65
C ASN A 133 28.13 -34.03 16.85
N ASN A 134 27.11 -34.71 16.30
CA ASN A 134 25.70 -34.33 16.27
C ASN A 134 25.36 -33.24 15.23
N THR A 135 25.81 -33.39 14.00
CA THR A 135 25.50 -32.43 12.88
C THR A 135 24.02 -32.16 12.72
N TRP A 136 23.17 -33.21 12.84
CA TRP A 136 21.72 -33.07 12.70
C TRP A 136 21.08 -32.15 13.75
N GLU A 137 21.43 -32.30 15.02
CA GLU A 137 20.94 -31.46 16.11
C GLU A 137 21.26 -29.98 15.85
N LYS A 138 22.47 -29.70 15.37
CA LYS A 138 22.92 -28.33 15.09
C LYS A 138 22.19 -27.73 13.88
N ILE A 139 21.92 -28.52 12.84
CA ILE A 139 21.13 -28.10 11.68
C ILE A 139 19.70 -27.78 12.12
N TRP A 140 19.06 -28.63 12.94
CA TRP A 140 17.72 -28.37 13.44
C TRP A 140 17.66 -27.11 14.31
N LYS A 141 18.65 -26.86 15.15
CA LYS A 141 18.77 -25.61 15.91
C LYS A 141 18.93 -24.41 14.98
N LEU A 142 19.72 -24.53 13.93
CA LEU A 142 19.93 -23.47 12.96
C LEU A 142 18.60 -23.13 12.22
N LEU A 143 17.89 -24.15 11.79
CA LEU A 143 16.56 -24.02 11.18
C LEU A 143 15.53 -23.42 12.14
N PHE A 144 15.54 -23.85 13.41
CA PHE A 144 14.66 -23.27 14.43
C PHE A 144 14.89 -21.76 14.60
N TYR A 145 16.16 -21.35 14.78
CA TYR A 145 16.48 -19.93 14.94
C TYR A 145 16.19 -19.11 13.68
N SER A 146 16.41 -19.66 12.49
CA SER A 146 16.04 -19.01 11.23
C SER A 146 14.52 -18.83 11.10
N THR A 147 13.74 -19.85 11.44
CA THR A 147 12.26 -19.79 11.36
C THR A 147 11.68 -18.79 12.36
N ILE A 148 12.18 -18.77 13.61
CA ILE A 148 11.78 -17.76 14.59
C ILE A 148 12.20 -16.36 14.15
N GLY A 149 13.41 -16.21 13.58
CA GLY A 149 13.85 -14.94 13.00
C GLY A 149 12.92 -14.46 11.91
N SER A 150 12.56 -15.34 10.96
CA SER A 150 11.62 -15.06 9.89
C SER A 150 10.24 -14.60 10.42
N PHE A 151 9.68 -15.37 11.34
CA PHE A 151 8.40 -15.06 11.96
C PHE A 151 8.41 -13.67 12.63
N LEU A 152 9.40 -13.43 13.47
CA LEU A 152 9.53 -12.14 14.16
C LEU A 152 9.85 -11.00 13.21
N GLY A 153 10.64 -11.24 12.15
CA GLY A 153 10.95 -10.25 11.12
C GLY A 153 9.69 -9.79 10.37
N SER A 154 8.84 -10.72 9.96
CA SER A 154 7.60 -10.37 9.26
C SER A 154 6.59 -9.64 10.16
N VAL A 155 6.33 -10.18 11.36
CA VAL A 155 5.37 -9.58 12.30
C VAL A 155 5.84 -8.24 12.82
N ALA A 156 7.08 -8.16 13.31
CA ALA A 156 7.63 -6.92 13.87
C ALA A 156 7.72 -5.79 12.84
N THR A 157 8.03 -6.12 11.58
CA THR A 157 8.09 -5.12 10.51
C THR A 157 6.74 -4.44 10.31
N SER A 158 5.68 -5.21 10.20
CA SER A 158 4.34 -4.67 9.95
C SER A 158 3.75 -3.95 11.16
N THR A 159 3.94 -4.52 12.37
CA THR A 159 3.23 -4.06 13.57
C THR A 159 4.01 -3.05 14.41
N LEU A 160 5.35 -3.09 14.38
CA LEU A 160 6.21 -2.27 15.22
C LEU A 160 7.11 -1.33 14.41
N LEU A 161 7.82 -1.85 13.39
CA LEU A 161 8.84 -1.05 12.71
C LEU A 161 8.20 -0.01 11.77
N PHE A 162 7.22 -0.35 10.97
CA PHE A 162 6.56 0.63 10.11
C PHE A 162 5.90 1.76 10.90
N PRO A 163 5.09 1.50 11.94
CA PRO A 163 4.51 2.58 12.73
C PRO A 163 5.53 3.45 13.46
N SER A 164 6.67 2.89 13.85
CA SER A 164 7.68 3.59 14.66
C SER A 164 8.76 4.28 13.82
N LEU A 165 9.20 3.65 12.73
CA LEU A 165 10.38 4.08 11.97
C LEU A 165 10.05 4.58 10.57
N TRP A 166 8.86 4.32 10.02
CA TRP A 166 8.55 4.50 8.61
C TRP A 166 9.22 3.43 7.71
N VAL A 167 8.72 3.23 6.48
CA VAL A 167 9.19 2.15 5.60
C VAL A 167 10.68 2.28 5.28
N GLU A 168 11.10 3.48 4.88
CA GLU A 168 12.49 3.79 4.52
C GLU A 168 13.45 3.53 5.70
N LYS A 169 13.14 4.05 6.89
CA LYS A 169 13.96 3.85 8.08
C LYS A 169 13.96 2.39 8.55
N THR A 170 12.89 1.64 8.27
CA THR A 170 12.86 0.20 8.53
C THR A 170 13.84 -0.56 7.64
N ALA A 171 13.98 -0.18 6.37
CA ALA A 171 14.99 -0.77 5.49
C ALA A 171 16.41 -0.41 5.95
N LEU A 172 16.65 0.85 6.40
CA LEU A 172 17.92 1.23 7.04
C LEU A 172 18.22 0.42 8.30
N PHE A 173 17.21 0.16 9.12
CA PHE A 173 17.35 -0.67 10.31
C PHE A 173 17.76 -2.10 9.96
N ASN A 174 17.19 -2.67 8.90
CA ASN A 174 17.61 -3.99 8.40
C ASN A 174 19.06 -3.97 7.86
N SER A 175 19.44 -2.93 7.12
CA SER A 175 20.82 -2.72 6.68
C SER A 175 21.78 -2.61 7.87
N PHE A 176 21.39 -1.92 8.93
CA PHE A 176 22.15 -1.83 10.18
C PHE A 176 22.34 -3.21 10.83
N ILE A 177 21.30 -4.03 10.95
CA ILE A 177 21.39 -5.39 11.52
C ILE A 177 22.40 -6.22 10.74
N LEU A 178 22.33 -6.23 9.39
CA LEU A 178 23.30 -6.98 8.57
C LEU A 178 24.73 -6.45 8.73
N SER A 179 24.91 -5.14 8.75
CA SER A 179 26.23 -4.52 8.99
C SER A 179 26.80 -4.87 10.34
N TRP A 180 25.96 -4.88 11.39
CA TRP A 180 26.34 -5.29 12.73
C TRP A 180 26.77 -6.76 12.80
N ILE A 181 26.05 -7.66 12.12
CA ILE A 181 26.45 -9.07 11.99
C ILE A 181 27.84 -9.18 11.35
N VAL A 182 28.10 -8.42 10.29
CA VAL A 182 29.40 -8.38 9.61
C VAL A 182 30.51 -7.97 10.56
N VAL A 183 30.31 -6.91 11.36
CA VAL A 183 31.32 -6.45 12.36
C VAL A 183 31.60 -7.54 13.40
N ILE A 184 30.54 -8.15 13.95
CA ILE A 184 30.71 -9.24 14.94
C ILE A 184 31.44 -10.43 14.33
N MET A 185 31.12 -10.85 13.13
CA MET A 185 31.77 -11.96 12.44
C MET A 185 33.24 -11.66 12.17
N SER A 186 33.55 -10.49 11.64
CA SER A 186 34.94 -10.06 11.38
C SER A 186 35.77 -10.07 12.65
N PHE A 187 35.25 -9.53 13.74
CA PHE A 187 35.94 -9.47 15.01
C PHE A 187 36.17 -10.85 15.66
N LYS A 188 35.13 -11.70 15.70
CA LYS A 188 35.18 -13.00 16.36
C LYS A 188 35.87 -14.10 15.57
N LEU A 189 35.72 -14.09 14.24
CA LEU A 189 36.15 -15.20 13.38
C LEU A 189 37.47 -14.92 12.65
N GLU A 190 37.69 -13.68 12.18
CA GLU A 190 38.95 -13.31 11.52
C GLU A 190 39.99 -12.75 12.47
N LYS A 191 39.64 -12.44 13.73
CA LYS A 191 40.53 -11.80 14.75
C LYS A 191 41.16 -10.49 14.24
N LYS A 192 40.71 -9.94 13.16
CA LYS A 192 41.09 -8.65 12.56
C LYS A 192 39.87 -7.87 12.18
N ILE A 193 39.88 -6.59 12.48
CA ILE A 193 38.82 -5.69 12.01
C ILE A 193 39.02 -5.53 10.51
N ASN A 194 38.02 -5.97 9.72
CA ASN A 194 38.06 -5.78 8.29
C ASN A 194 37.77 -4.30 7.99
N VAL A 195 38.72 -3.60 7.39
CA VAL A 195 38.65 -2.17 7.08
C VAL A 195 37.39 -1.87 6.26
N PHE A 196 37.02 -2.76 5.33
CA PHE A 196 35.80 -2.60 4.55
C PHE A 196 34.51 -2.62 5.41
N SER A 197 34.47 -3.43 6.46
CA SER A 197 33.30 -3.49 7.37
C SER A 197 33.16 -2.20 8.17
N VAL A 198 34.29 -1.59 8.57
CA VAL A 198 34.27 -0.31 9.29
C VAL A 198 33.90 0.84 8.37
N LEU A 199 34.50 0.90 7.18
CA LEU A 199 34.14 1.91 6.17
C LEU A 199 32.67 1.82 5.80
N TRP A 200 32.14 0.61 5.63
CA TRP A 200 30.73 0.40 5.36
C TRP A 200 29.83 0.91 6.50
N PHE A 201 30.19 0.63 7.75
CA PHE A 201 29.44 1.10 8.91
C PHE A 201 29.47 2.65 9.01
N ILE A 202 30.59 3.28 8.66
CA ILE A 202 30.70 4.74 8.61
C ILE A 202 29.79 5.30 7.52
N ILE A 203 29.79 4.71 6.32
CA ILE A 203 28.90 5.12 5.22
C ILE A 203 27.43 4.99 5.65
N PHE A 204 27.08 3.91 6.33
CA PHE A 204 25.75 3.72 6.90
C PHE A 204 25.38 4.85 7.88
N LEU A 205 26.24 5.18 8.83
CA LEU A 205 26.00 6.28 9.78
C LEU A 205 25.83 7.62 9.07
N LEU A 206 26.64 7.92 8.07
CA LEU A 206 26.54 9.14 7.27
C LEU A 206 25.21 9.20 6.49
N SER A 207 24.72 8.06 5.98
CA SER A 207 23.43 7.97 5.29
C SER A 207 22.26 8.22 6.24
N VAL A 208 22.31 7.69 7.46
CA VAL A 208 21.30 7.95 8.50
C VAL A 208 21.27 9.44 8.86
N ILE A 209 22.44 10.05 9.03
CA ILE A 209 22.55 11.49 9.30
C ILE A 209 21.98 12.31 8.13
N GLY A 210 22.31 11.96 6.88
CA GLY A 210 21.82 12.64 5.69
C GLY A 210 20.29 12.60 5.55
N ILE A 211 19.66 11.47 5.84
CA ILE A 211 18.20 11.33 5.79
C ILE A 211 17.52 12.11 6.90
N THR A 212 18.04 12.03 8.13
CA THR A 212 17.48 12.79 9.27
C THR A 212 17.63 14.29 9.07
N THR A 213 18.72 14.77 8.51
CA THR A 213 18.88 16.20 8.19
C THR A 213 17.94 16.67 7.08
N LYS A 214 17.72 15.87 6.04
CA LYS A 214 16.76 16.17 4.97
C LYS A 214 15.32 16.27 5.51
N GLU A 215 14.93 15.41 6.43
CA GLU A 215 13.63 15.50 7.11
C GLU A 215 13.47 16.73 8.00
N LEU A 216 14.51 17.09 8.72
CA LEU A 216 14.51 18.29 9.59
C LEU A 216 14.45 19.60 8.79
N LEU A 217 14.92 19.60 7.54
CA LEU A 217 14.89 20.75 6.64
C LEU A 217 13.58 20.88 5.83
N ALA A 218 12.67 19.92 5.93
CA ALA A 218 11.37 19.97 5.26
C ALA A 218 10.38 20.83 6.06
N GLU A 219 10.50 22.15 5.96
CA GLU A 219 9.82 23.17 6.78
C GLU A 219 8.29 23.14 6.73
N ASN A 220 7.67 22.46 5.76
CA ASN A 220 6.21 22.51 5.52
C ASN A 220 5.45 21.26 5.93
N ILE A 221 6.10 20.27 6.51
CA ILE A 221 5.45 19.02 6.92
C ILE A 221 4.80 19.21 8.29
N LEU A 222 3.47 19.12 8.33
CA LEU A 222 2.67 19.20 9.56
C LEU A 222 2.58 17.87 10.29
N TYR A 223 2.56 16.76 9.51
CA TYR A 223 2.43 15.41 10.03
C TYR A 223 3.08 14.40 9.08
N LYS A 224 3.87 13.48 9.63
CA LYS A 224 4.45 12.35 8.90
C LYS A 224 4.49 11.15 9.82
N LYS A 225 3.67 10.13 9.53
CA LYS A 225 3.65 8.88 10.30
C LYS A 225 3.11 7.72 9.45
N ALA A 226 3.67 6.53 9.65
CA ALA A 226 3.07 5.30 9.15
C ALA A 226 2.18 4.67 10.23
N ASN A 227 1.07 4.08 9.84
CA ASN A 227 0.27 3.20 10.69
C ASN A 227 0.12 1.81 10.02
N ALA A 228 -0.69 0.93 10.61
CA ALA A 228 -0.92 -0.41 10.07
C ALA A 228 -1.51 -0.39 8.65
N TYR A 229 -2.20 0.68 8.28
CA TYR A 229 -2.92 0.81 7.01
C TYR A 229 -2.16 1.67 6.00
N HIS A 230 -1.63 2.83 6.42
CA HIS A 230 -1.14 3.86 5.52
C HIS A 230 0.16 4.52 5.98
N ASN A 231 0.93 5.01 5.01
CA ASN A 231 1.94 6.04 5.22
C ASN A 231 1.26 7.39 5.00
N ILE A 232 1.24 8.26 5.99
CA ILE A 232 0.50 9.53 5.95
C ILE A 232 1.48 10.67 6.02
N VAL A 233 1.40 11.59 5.07
CA VAL A 233 2.13 12.85 5.07
C VAL A 233 1.15 13.99 4.85
N ILE A 234 1.17 15.00 5.72
CA ILE A 234 0.39 16.22 5.58
C ILE A 234 1.36 17.40 5.51
N TYR A 235 1.23 18.21 4.50
CA TYR A 235 2.09 19.38 4.31
C TYR A 235 1.35 20.55 3.66
N ASP A 236 1.83 21.74 3.95
CA ASP A 236 1.32 22.99 3.40
C ASP A 236 2.16 23.42 2.20
N THR A 237 1.52 23.92 1.16
CA THR A 237 2.17 24.49 -0.01
C THR A 237 2.22 26.04 0.10
N LYS A 238 3.12 26.66 -0.65
CA LYS A 238 3.24 28.13 -0.71
C LYS A 238 1.97 28.83 -1.20
N ASN A 239 1.04 28.11 -1.84
CA ASN A 239 -0.17 28.66 -2.46
C ASN A 239 -1.42 28.49 -1.57
N ASN A 240 -1.29 28.52 -0.26
CA ASN A 240 -2.40 28.37 0.71
C ASN A 240 -3.18 27.04 0.55
N LYS A 241 -2.50 25.98 0.15
CA LYS A 241 -3.12 24.67 -0.05
C LYS A 241 -2.50 23.66 0.88
N ARG A 242 -3.34 22.84 1.50
CA ARG A 242 -2.92 21.71 2.32
C ARG A 242 -3.17 20.42 1.59
N ILE A 243 -2.12 19.61 1.49
CA ILE A 243 -2.13 18.34 0.82
C ILE A 243 -1.96 17.23 1.85
N LEU A 244 -2.80 16.23 1.75
CA LEU A 244 -2.66 14.98 2.46
C LEU A 244 -2.31 13.89 1.44
N SER A 245 -1.14 13.32 1.61
CA SER A 245 -0.67 12.18 0.84
C SER A 245 -0.79 10.91 1.66
N GLN A 246 -1.38 9.89 1.08
CA GLN A 246 -1.42 8.54 1.61
C GLN A 246 -0.59 7.65 0.70
N ASN A 247 0.51 7.08 1.25
CA ASN A 247 1.32 6.15 0.48
C ASN A 247 1.79 6.77 -0.87
N ASP A 248 2.30 8.01 -0.80
CA ASP A 248 2.81 8.80 -1.91
C ASP A 248 1.77 9.20 -2.99
N TRP A 249 0.47 9.05 -2.66
CA TRP A 249 -0.64 9.49 -3.50
C TRP A 249 -1.44 10.61 -2.84
N PHE A 250 -1.85 11.62 -3.61
CA PHE A 250 -2.71 12.70 -3.13
C PHE A 250 -4.10 12.17 -2.80
N SER A 251 -4.38 11.94 -1.52
CA SER A 251 -5.66 11.40 -1.06
C SER A 251 -6.65 12.48 -0.69
N SER A 252 -6.18 13.67 -0.31
CA SER A 252 -7.03 14.83 -0.09
C SER A 252 -6.26 16.13 -0.29
N TRP A 253 -6.97 17.17 -0.74
CA TRP A 253 -6.39 18.45 -1.06
C TRP A 253 -7.39 19.55 -0.79
N ILE A 254 -7.06 20.48 0.13
CA ILE A 254 -7.96 21.55 0.58
C ILE A 254 -7.29 22.93 0.52
N ASP A 255 -8.12 23.96 0.41
CA ASP A 255 -7.73 25.33 0.73
C ASP A 255 -7.61 25.50 2.24
N ILE A 256 -6.51 26.08 2.72
CA ILE A 256 -6.23 26.21 4.17
C ILE A 256 -7.25 27.13 4.84
N SER A 257 -7.72 28.18 4.15
CA SER A 257 -8.60 29.21 4.73
C SER A 257 -10.06 28.76 4.76
N THR A 258 -10.56 28.22 3.63
CA THR A 258 -11.97 27.82 3.48
C THR A 258 -12.25 26.38 3.90
N LYS A 259 -11.22 25.54 3.96
CA LYS A 259 -11.27 24.08 4.14
C LYS A 259 -12.03 23.35 3.00
N GLU A 260 -12.30 24.02 1.90
CA GLU A 260 -12.95 23.41 0.75
C GLU A 260 -12.01 22.51 -0.06
N SER A 261 -12.54 21.40 -0.51
CA SER A 261 -11.80 20.45 -1.35
C SER A 261 -11.55 20.99 -2.75
N PHE A 262 -10.37 20.71 -3.29
CA PHE A 262 -10.07 20.94 -4.71
C PHE A 262 -10.56 19.80 -5.61
N PHE A 263 -10.90 18.64 -5.05
CA PHE A 263 -11.36 17.50 -5.85
C PHE A 263 -12.75 17.72 -6.44
N SER A 264 -12.85 17.58 -7.75
CA SER A 264 -14.08 17.79 -8.51
C SER A 264 -15.20 16.84 -8.10
N TYR A 265 -14.88 15.59 -7.78
CA TYR A 265 -15.87 14.61 -7.35
C TYR A 265 -16.51 14.97 -6.01
N ILE A 266 -15.74 15.51 -5.06
CA ILE A 266 -16.26 15.99 -3.77
C ILE A 266 -17.25 17.14 -3.99
N LYS A 267 -16.86 18.10 -4.85
CA LYS A 267 -17.73 19.24 -5.20
C LYS A 267 -19.03 18.80 -5.89
N GLU A 268 -18.94 17.83 -6.80
CA GLU A 268 -20.11 17.28 -7.50
C GLU A 268 -21.05 16.57 -6.52
N ILE A 269 -20.55 15.64 -5.70
CA ILE A 269 -21.36 14.92 -4.70
C ILE A 269 -22.00 15.92 -3.73
N LYS A 270 -21.22 16.84 -3.16
CA LYS A 270 -21.74 17.91 -2.28
C LYS A 270 -22.91 18.65 -2.93
N SER A 271 -22.72 19.09 -4.19
CA SER A 271 -23.75 19.85 -4.90
C SER A 271 -25.05 19.08 -5.09
N LYS A 272 -24.98 17.76 -5.30
CA LYS A 272 -26.16 16.90 -5.46
C LYS A 272 -26.83 16.58 -4.13
N VAL A 273 -26.04 16.30 -3.11
CA VAL A 273 -26.54 16.02 -1.76
C VAL A 273 -27.32 17.23 -1.21
N LEU A 274 -26.74 18.41 -1.28
CA LEU A 274 -27.37 19.62 -0.75
C LEU A 274 -28.66 20.03 -1.49
N LYS A 275 -28.79 19.70 -2.78
CA LYS A 275 -30.01 19.96 -3.55
C LYS A 275 -31.19 19.07 -3.17
N ASN A 276 -30.97 17.95 -2.51
CA ASN A 276 -31.99 16.94 -2.21
C ASN A 276 -32.53 17.00 -0.77
N ASN A 277 -32.05 17.93 0.07
CA ASN A 277 -32.48 18.12 1.46
C ASN A 277 -32.48 16.81 2.29
N TYR A 278 -31.38 16.03 2.20
CA TYR A 278 -31.21 14.83 3.02
C TYR A 278 -30.91 15.20 4.47
N GLU A 279 -31.47 14.43 5.40
CA GLU A 279 -31.24 14.61 6.83
C GLU A 279 -30.20 13.63 7.39
N ASN A 280 -30.24 12.38 6.94
CA ASN A 280 -29.40 11.26 7.43
C ASN A 280 -28.54 10.72 6.30
N ILE A 281 -27.23 10.84 6.42
CA ILE A 281 -26.27 10.46 5.40
C ILE A 281 -25.31 9.42 5.95
N LEU A 282 -25.01 8.40 5.16
CA LEU A 282 -23.94 7.46 5.42
C LEU A 282 -22.78 7.73 4.45
N VAL A 283 -21.58 7.86 4.96
CA VAL A 283 -20.34 7.94 4.17
C VAL A 283 -19.52 6.70 4.46
N ILE A 284 -19.34 5.86 3.46
CA ILE A 284 -18.48 4.68 3.52
C ILE A 284 -17.10 5.09 3.02
N TRP A 285 -16.11 4.99 3.91
CA TRP A 285 -14.75 5.54 3.86
C TRP A 285 -14.72 7.05 4.09
N ALA A 286 -13.94 7.40 5.09
CA ALA A 286 -13.95 8.77 5.63
C ALA A 286 -13.43 9.85 4.66
N ALA A 287 -12.69 9.48 3.61
CA ALA A 287 -12.04 10.42 2.68
C ALA A 287 -11.42 11.63 3.41
N TRP A 288 -10.77 11.37 4.56
CA TRP A 288 -10.17 12.37 5.46
C TRP A 288 -11.14 13.41 6.00
N PHE A 289 -12.41 13.04 6.09
CA PHE A 289 -13.52 13.88 6.56
C PHE A 289 -13.76 15.14 5.74
N THR A 290 -13.15 15.32 4.58
CA THR A 290 -13.33 16.53 3.76
C THR A 290 -14.79 16.70 3.37
N LEU A 291 -15.40 15.68 2.76
CA LEU A 291 -16.81 15.73 2.35
C LEU A 291 -17.76 15.77 3.57
N PRO A 292 -17.63 14.90 4.59
CA PRO A 292 -18.45 14.99 5.79
C PRO A 292 -18.37 16.36 6.48
N TYR A 293 -17.19 16.97 6.56
CA TYR A 293 -16.99 18.29 7.14
C TYR A 293 -17.73 19.39 6.35
N GLU A 294 -17.62 19.36 5.02
CA GLU A 294 -18.31 20.32 4.17
C GLU A 294 -19.84 20.15 4.23
N LEU A 295 -20.35 18.92 4.26
CA LEU A 295 -21.77 18.61 4.38
C LEU A 295 -22.33 19.01 5.76
N SER A 296 -21.58 18.86 6.81
CA SER A 296 -22.04 19.17 8.18
C SER A 296 -22.37 20.65 8.41
N LYS A 297 -21.88 21.53 7.54
CA LYS A 297 -22.18 22.99 7.59
C LYS A 297 -23.63 23.30 7.18
N ASP A 298 -24.28 22.40 6.46
CA ASP A 298 -25.66 22.58 6.06
C ASP A 298 -26.62 22.28 7.22
N THR A 299 -27.64 23.14 7.38
CA THR A 299 -28.59 23.04 8.49
C THR A 299 -29.64 21.94 8.28
N SER A 300 -29.92 21.55 7.02
CA SER A 300 -30.86 20.49 6.70
C SER A 300 -30.34 19.12 7.12
N ILE A 301 -29.02 18.92 7.12
CA ILE A 301 -28.38 17.66 7.50
C ILE A 301 -28.33 17.56 9.03
N LYS A 302 -28.94 16.51 9.56
CA LYS A 302 -29.02 16.23 11.00
C LYS A 302 -27.95 15.26 11.46
N ASN A 303 -27.65 14.24 10.64
CA ASN A 303 -26.75 13.17 11.02
C ASN A 303 -25.90 12.69 9.85
N ILE A 304 -24.61 12.53 10.07
CA ILE A 304 -23.64 11.99 9.10
C ILE A 304 -22.89 10.86 9.79
N ASP A 305 -23.20 9.62 9.44
CA ASP A 305 -22.43 8.47 9.89
C ASP A 305 -21.27 8.24 8.92
N VAL A 306 -20.08 8.14 9.45
CA VAL A 306 -18.85 7.90 8.68
C VAL A 306 -18.23 6.60 9.15
N VAL A 307 -17.95 5.70 8.21
CA VAL A 307 -17.41 4.36 8.50
C VAL A 307 -16.06 4.17 7.84
N ASP A 308 -15.05 3.84 8.64
CA ASP A 308 -13.71 3.52 8.17
C ASP A 308 -13.04 2.51 9.10
N ILE A 309 -12.05 1.77 8.59
CA ILE A 309 -11.30 0.79 9.42
C ILE A 309 -10.18 1.44 10.24
N ASP A 310 -9.70 2.61 9.82
CA ASP A 310 -8.57 3.30 10.47
C ASP A 310 -9.06 4.26 11.54
N SER A 311 -8.92 3.87 12.81
CA SER A 311 -9.33 4.68 13.97
C SER A 311 -8.57 6.01 14.10
N SER A 312 -7.40 6.13 13.48
CA SER A 312 -6.55 7.32 13.60
C SER A 312 -7.02 8.49 12.73
N LEU A 313 -7.90 8.24 11.74
CA LEU A 313 -8.28 9.25 10.74
C LEU A 313 -8.92 10.50 11.36
N LYS A 314 -9.82 10.32 12.34
CA LYS A 314 -10.53 11.44 12.98
C LYS A 314 -9.55 12.38 13.67
N GLU A 315 -8.69 11.84 14.53
CA GLU A 315 -7.70 12.64 15.28
C GLU A 315 -6.72 13.36 14.35
N ILE A 316 -6.20 12.64 13.36
CA ILE A 316 -5.26 13.21 12.37
C ILE A 316 -5.94 14.32 11.57
N SER A 317 -7.17 14.10 11.16
CA SER A 317 -7.93 15.08 10.38
C SER A 317 -8.19 16.35 11.18
N GLU A 318 -8.70 16.23 12.41
CA GLU A 318 -8.98 17.37 13.28
C GLU A 318 -7.72 18.15 13.65
N LYS A 319 -6.63 17.44 13.97
CA LYS A 319 -5.42 18.06 14.52
C LYS A 319 -4.47 18.63 13.48
N TYR A 320 -4.35 17.96 12.32
CA TYR A 320 -3.31 18.28 11.35
C TYR A 320 -3.84 18.65 9.98
N PHE A 321 -4.91 18.01 9.51
CA PHE A 321 -5.40 18.21 8.15
C PHE A 321 -6.42 19.36 8.06
N LEU A 322 -7.58 19.25 8.71
CA LEU A 322 -8.57 20.31 8.76
C LEU A 322 -8.17 21.41 9.73
N GLN A 323 -7.46 21.06 10.81
CA GLN A 323 -7.16 21.93 11.95
C GLN A 323 -8.45 22.60 12.50
N ASP A 324 -9.50 21.81 12.57
CA ASP A 324 -10.81 22.18 13.06
C ASP A 324 -11.51 20.97 13.65
N LYS A 325 -12.36 21.14 14.63
CA LYS A 325 -13.15 20.05 15.20
C LYS A 325 -14.27 19.67 14.27
N LEU A 326 -14.50 18.39 14.11
CA LEU A 326 -15.64 17.89 13.39
C LEU A 326 -16.94 18.22 14.13
N SER A 327 -17.98 18.55 13.37
CA SER A 327 -19.32 18.82 13.90
C SER A 327 -19.88 17.62 14.68
N GLU A 328 -20.65 17.88 15.74
CA GLU A 328 -21.36 16.85 16.50
C GLU A 328 -22.35 16.03 15.65
N LYS A 329 -22.72 16.52 14.47
CA LYS A 329 -23.50 15.77 13.49
C LYS A 329 -22.76 14.59 12.89
N ILE A 330 -21.42 14.55 13.00
CA ILE A 330 -20.57 13.51 12.41
C ILE A 330 -20.25 12.43 13.43
N ASN A 331 -20.81 11.26 13.24
CA ASN A 331 -20.54 10.07 14.04
C ASN A 331 -19.52 9.18 13.29
N PHE A 332 -18.40 8.90 13.91
CA PHE A 332 -17.35 8.07 13.31
C PHE A 332 -17.36 6.66 13.89
N TYR A 333 -17.46 5.67 13.01
CA TYR A 333 -17.49 4.25 13.35
C TYR A 333 -16.24 3.56 12.81
N THR A 334 -15.38 3.09 13.69
CA THR A 334 -14.14 2.37 13.33
C THR A 334 -14.42 0.88 13.15
N GLN A 335 -14.84 0.51 11.95
CA GLN A 335 -15.14 -0.88 11.61
C GLN A 335 -15.20 -1.12 10.10
N ALA A 336 -15.17 -2.38 9.67
CA ALA A 336 -15.32 -2.72 8.26
C ALA A 336 -16.72 -2.34 7.74
N SER A 337 -16.78 -1.77 6.53
CA SER A 337 -18.02 -1.29 5.91
C SER A 337 -19.12 -2.35 5.83
N ARG A 338 -18.78 -3.60 5.46
CA ARG A 338 -19.74 -4.71 5.43
C ARG A 338 -20.34 -5.03 6.80
N TYR A 339 -19.50 -5.00 7.83
CA TYR A 339 -19.98 -5.24 9.20
C TYR A 339 -20.98 -4.14 9.64
N PHE A 340 -20.65 -2.89 9.34
CA PHE A 340 -21.54 -1.76 9.63
C PHE A 340 -22.86 -1.85 8.89
N ILE A 341 -22.83 -2.16 7.57
CA ILE A 341 -24.04 -2.32 6.76
C ILE A 341 -24.92 -3.45 7.32
N ASN A 342 -24.35 -4.61 7.60
CA ASN A 342 -25.06 -5.76 8.17
C ASN A 342 -25.68 -5.43 9.54
N SER A 343 -24.96 -4.67 10.37
CA SER A 343 -25.49 -4.19 11.65
C SER A 343 -26.62 -3.18 11.43
N SER A 344 -26.51 -2.29 10.44
CA SER A 344 -27.56 -1.33 10.10
C SER A 344 -28.84 -2.02 9.59
N ILE A 345 -28.69 -3.07 8.78
CA ILE A 345 -29.81 -3.91 8.33
C ILE A 345 -30.52 -4.55 9.53
N LYS A 346 -29.77 -5.20 10.41
CA LYS A 346 -30.33 -5.85 11.63
C LYS A 346 -31.07 -4.86 12.53
N ASN A 347 -30.60 -3.64 12.62
CA ASN A 347 -31.20 -2.58 13.45
C ASN A 347 -32.24 -1.73 12.70
N ASN A 348 -32.63 -2.10 11.47
CA ASN A 348 -33.54 -1.37 10.61
C ASN A 348 -33.15 0.11 10.41
N LYS A 349 -31.85 0.42 10.48
CA LYS A 349 -31.32 1.78 10.26
C LYS A 349 -31.39 2.12 8.77
N LYS A 350 -31.91 3.31 8.45
CA LYS A 350 -32.07 3.79 7.07
C LYS A 350 -31.39 5.15 6.90
N TYR A 351 -30.95 5.41 5.68
CA TYR A 351 -30.30 6.66 5.30
C TYR A 351 -31.01 7.27 4.08
N ASP A 352 -31.04 8.59 4.02
CA ASP A 352 -31.55 9.30 2.84
C ASP A 352 -30.58 9.19 1.66
N ALA A 353 -29.28 9.23 1.97
CA ALA A 353 -28.22 9.03 0.99
C ALA A 353 -27.08 8.20 1.55
N VAL A 354 -26.50 7.35 0.70
CA VAL A 354 -25.24 6.63 0.96
C VAL A 354 -24.20 7.09 -0.04
N ILE A 355 -23.06 7.51 0.46
CA ILE A 355 -21.90 7.93 -0.34
C ILE A 355 -20.82 6.88 -0.18
N ILE A 356 -20.33 6.34 -1.29
CA ILE A 356 -19.27 5.33 -1.33
C ILE A 356 -18.05 5.91 -2.04
N ASP A 357 -16.95 6.07 -1.32
CA ASP A 357 -15.67 6.60 -1.84
C ASP A 357 -14.54 5.62 -1.51
N VAL A 358 -14.66 4.39 -2.01
CA VAL A 358 -13.88 3.24 -1.56
C VAL A 358 -12.59 3.08 -2.37
N TYR A 359 -11.50 3.62 -1.85
CA TYR A 359 -10.17 3.43 -2.42
C TYR A 359 -9.16 2.90 -1.39
N VAL A 360 -8.53 1.77 -1.70
CA VAL A 360 -7.31 1.32 -1.04
C VAL A 360 -6.16 1.63 -1.98
N TRP A 361 -5.53 2.81 -1.82
CA TRP A 361 -4.48 3.29 -2.71
C TRP A 361 -5.00 3.62 -4.12
N LYS A 362 -4.27 3.17 -5.14
CA LYS A 362 -4.71 3.17 -6.55
C LYS A 362 -5.68 2.03 -6.87
N SER A 363 -6.03 1.22 -5.90
CA SER A 363 -6.92 0.07 -6.05
C SER A 363 -8.24 0.28 -5.33
N LEU A 364 -9.30 -0.24 -5.90
CA LEU A 364 -10.58 -0.39 -5.25
C LEU A 364 -10.53 -1.61 -4.31
N ALA A 365 -11.31 -1.60 -3.25
CA ALA A 365 -11.45 -2.74 -2.36
C ALA A 365 -12.41 -3.77 -3.00
N PRO A 366 -11.95 -4.92 -3.52
CA PRO A 366 -12.78 -5.82 -4.32
C PRO A 366 -14.05 -6.26 -3.60
N GLN A 367 -13.96 -6.47 -2.28
CA GLN A 367 -15.09 -6.90 -1.45
C GLN A 367 -16.22 -5.84 -1.31
N THR A 368 -16.02 -4.63 -1.80
CA THR A 368 -17.01 -3.55 -1.77
C THR A 368 -17.54 -3.19 -3.16
N LEU A 369 -17.20 -4.01 -4.17
CA LEU A 369 -17.60 -3.82 -5.56
C LEU A 369 -18.47 -4.97 -6.08
N THR A 370 -18.97 -5.83 -5.19
CA THR A 370 -19.76 -7.00 -5.55
C THR A 370 -21.26 -6.69 -5.55
N TYR A 371 -22.01 -7.44 -6.33
CA TYR A 371 -23.47 -7.41 -6.36
C TYR A 371 -24.06 -7.59 -4.95
N ASP A 372 -23.54 -8.57 -4.20
CA ASP A 372 -24.01 -8.86 -2.85
C ASP A 372 -23.81 -7.65 -1.92
N PHE A 373 -22.67 -6.97 -2.00
CA PHE A 373 -22.44 -5.75 -1.23
C PHE A 373 -23.42 -4.63 -1.61
N PHE A 374 -23.62 -4.40 -2.90
CA PHE A 374 -24.53 -3.35 -3.35
C PHE A 374 -25.98 -3.65 -3.01
N ARG A 375 -26.40 -4.90 -3.01
CA ARG A 375 -27.74 -5.33 -2.55
C ARG A 375 -27.94 -5.08 -1.07
N ASP A 376 -26.93 -5.37 -0.25
CA ASP A 376 -26.95 -5.06 1.18
C ASP A 376 -27.08 -3.54 1.40
N VAL A 377 -26.28 -2.77 0.69
CA VAL A 377 -26.35 -1.30 0.72
C VAL A 377 -27.74 -0.84 0.29
N GLN A 378 -28.31 -1.39 -0.79
CA GLN A 378 -29.65 -1.06 -1.27
C GLN A 378 -30.73 -1.21 -0.20
N SER A 379 -30.58 -2.14 0.73
CA SER A 379 -31.56 -2.38 1.79
C SER A 379 -31.63 -1.28 2.84
N ILE A 380 -30.63 -0.38 2.94
CA ILE A 380 -30.52 0.64 3.99
C ILE A 380 -30.63 2.10 3.49
N TRP A 381 -30.81 2.34 2.20
CA TRP A 381 -30.72 3.69 1.60
C TRP A 381 -31.90 4.02 0.68
N LYS A 382 -31.99 5.32 0.34
CA LYS A 382 -32.91 5.86 -0.65
C LYS A 382 -32.20 6.29 -1.94
N ASP A 383 -31.09 7.03 -1.82
CA ASP A 383 -30.27 7.49 -2.95
C ASP A 383 -28.78 7.13 -2.73
N ILE A 384 -28.04 6.84 -3.82
CA ILE A 384 -26.62 6.44 -3.75
C ILE A 384 -25.75 7.34 -4.61
N TYR A 385 -24.53 7.58 -4.11
CA TYR A 385 -23.46 8.29 -4.81
C TYR A 385 -22.18 7.50 -4.67
N ILE A 386 -21.63 7.04 -5.77
CA ILE A 386 -20.40 6.22 -5.76
C ILE A 386 -19.34 6.96 -6.56
N ASN A 387 -18.19 7.22 -5.94
CA ASN A 387 -17.01 7.71 -6.64
C ASN A 387 -16.15 6.53 -7.07
N ILE A 388 -15.93 6.38 -8.37
CA ILE A 388 -15.11 5.28 -8.93
C ILE A 388 -14.18 5.84 -10.01
N ILE A 389 -12.91 5.41 -9.96
CA ILE A 389 -11.95 5.66 -11.04
C ILE A 389 -12.04 4.51 -12.03
N MET A 390 -12.40 4.84 -13.26
CA MET A 390 -12.49 3.91 -14.40
C MET A 390 -11.73 4.48 -15.59
N ASP A 391 -11.52 3.67 -16.61
CA ASP A 391 -10.97 4.17 -17.86
C ASP A 391 -11.90 5.20 -18.51
N THR A 392 -11.30 6.25 -19.03
CA THR A 392 -12.05 7.45 -19.49
C THR A 392 -13.07 7.14 -20.60
N LYS A 393 -12.81 6.12 -21.40
CA LYS A 393 -13.68 5.70 -22.51
C LYS A 393 -14.70 4.64 -22.12
N LEU A 394 -14.56 4.04 -20.91
CA LEU A 394 -15.40 2.92 -20.43
C LEU A 394 -15.34 1.70 -21.37
N GLU A 395 -14.15 1.38 -21.89
CA GLU A 395 -13.91 0.26 -22.83
C GLU A 395 -13.20 -0.93 -22.16
N SER A 396 -12.85 -0.83 -20.88
CA SER A 396 -12.18 -1.91 -20.15
C SER A 396 -13.19 -2.95 -19.62
N GLU A 397 -12.76 -4.22 -19.57
CA GLU A 397 -13.57 -5.28 -18.94
C GLU A 397 -13.99 -4.90 -17.51
N PHE A 398 -13.13 -4.17 -16.79
CA PHE A 398 -13.47 -3.70 -15.46
C PHE A 398 -14.66 -2.71 -15.48
N SER A 399 -14.62 -1.71 -16.36
CA SER A 399 -15.70 -0.72 -16.46
C SER A 399 -17.03 -1.36 -16.89
N ASP A 400 -16.98 -2.26 -17.86
CA ASP A 400 -18.14 -2.99 -18.36
C ASP A 400 -18.77 -3.88 -17.26
N ASN A 401 -17.97 -4.74 -16.63
CA ASN A 401 -18.44 -5.67 -15.60
C ASN A 401 -18.96 -4.91 -14.36
N LEU A 402 -18.27 -3.83 -13.94
CA LEU A 402 -18.67 -3.06 -12.79
C LEU A 402 -19.98 -2.29 -13.02
N LEU A 403 -20.08 -1.58 -14.15
CA LEU A 403 -21.32 -0.86 -14.48
C LEU A 403 -22.50 -1.82 -14.65
N TYR A 404 -22.26 -2.98 -15.23
CA TYR A 404 -23.29 -4.02 -15.34
C TYR A 404 -23.68 -4.57 -13.95
N THR A 405 -22.70 -4.86 -13.08
CA THR A 405 -22.95 -5.29 -11.70
C THR A 405 -23.79 -4.27 -10.92
N LEU A 406 -23.44 -2.98 -11.04
CA LEU A 406 -24.19 -1.89 -10.41
C LEU A 406 -25.60 -1.75 -10.96
N ASN A 407 -25.76 -1.87 -12.27
CA ASN A 407 -27.08 -1.78 -12.91
C ASN A 407 -28.00 -2.93 -12.48
N GLU A 408 -27.48 -4.14 -12.39
CA GLU A 408 -28.24 -5.30 -11.88
C GLU A 408 -28.61 -5.14 -10.40
N ALA A 409 -27.72 -4.51 -9.60
CA ALA A 409 -28.01 -4.26 -8.19
C ALA A 409 -29.05 -3.15 -7.98
N PHE A 410 -29.01 -2.07 -8.76
CA PHE A 410 -29.82 -0.86 -8.55
C PHE A 410 -30.93 -0.63 -9.56
N TRP A 411 -31.03 -1.41 -10.64
CA TRP A 411 -32.06 -1.40 -11.68
C TRP A 411 -32.08 -0.17 -12.57
N GLN A 412 -31.43 0.91 -12.12
CA GLN A 412 -31.31 2.17 -12.87
C GLN A 412 -30.02 2.87 -12.44
N LEU A 413 -29.22 3.22 -13.41
CA LEU A 413 -27.89 3.75 -13.18
C LEU A 413 -27.63 4.95 -14.08
N TYR A 414 -27.11 6.01 -13.48
CA TYR A 414 -26.63 7.20 -14.15
C TYR A 414 -25.19 7.47 -13.75
N TYR A 415 -24.38 7.98 -14.67
CA TYR A 415 -22.99 8.26 -14.41
C TYR A 415 -22.53 9.55 -15.07
N LYS A 416 -21.49 10.17 -14.51
CA LYS A 416 -20.86 11.38 -15.02
C LYS A 416 -19.36 11.33 -14.77
N ASN A 417 -18.58 11.62 -15.83
CA ASN A 417 -17.18 11.93 -15.69
C ASN A 417 -17.02 13.31 -15.05
N VAL A 418 -16.29 13.40 -13.92
CA VAL A 418 -16.14 14.65 -13.16
C VAL A 418 -14.75 15.25 -13.23
N THR A 419 -13.89 14.74 -14.08
CA THR A 419 -12.54 15.31 -14.27
C THR A 419 -12.63 16.61 -15.06
N THR A 420 -12.05 17.67 -14.52
CA THR A 420 -12.10 19.02 -15.11
C THR A 420 -10.89 19.36 -15.97
N SER A 421 -9.84 18.54 -15.98
CA SER A 421 -8.65 18.79 -16.80
C SER A 421 -8.91 18.44 -18.27
N GLN A 422 -8.44 19.31 -19.18
CA GLN A 422 -8.44 19.02 -20.61
C GLN A 422 -7.38 17.97 -21.02
N GLU A 423 -6.57 17.51 -20.06
CA GLU A 423 -5.63 16.44 -20.29
C GLU A 423 -6.37 15.11 -20.35
N LEU A 424 -6.17 14.39 -21.43
CA LEU A 424 -6.69 13.03 -21.67
C LEU A 424 -6.00 12.03 -20.72
N TYR A 425 -6.42 12.00 -19.46
CA TYR A 425 -6.02 10.92 -18.58
C TYR A 425 -6.73 9.64 -19.03
N TYR A 426 -5.98 8.55 -19.09
CA TYR A 426 -6.55 7.23 -19.38
C TYR A 426 -7.61 6.83 -18.34
N LYS A 427 -7.45 7.25 -17.09
CA LYS A 427 -8.38 7.02 -15.98
C LYS A 427 -8.89 8.31 -15.38
N THR A 428 -10.14 8.31 -14.99
CA THR A 428 -10.81 9.47 -14.43
C THR A 428 -11.84 9.07 -13.39
N ASN A 429 -12.23 10.03 -12.53
CA ASN A 429 -13.30 9.83 -11.57
C ASN A 429 -14.68 9.90 -12.26
N PHE A 430 -15.48 8.88 -12.03
CA PHE A 430 -16.89 8.87 -12.35
C PHE A 430 -17.71 8.92 -11.07
N ILE A 431 -18.74 9.77 -11.07
CA ILE A 431 -19.80 9.70 -10.07
C ILE A 431 -20.94 8.91 -10.67
N ILE A 432 -21.33 7.85 -9.95
CA ILE A 432 -22.41 6.95 -10.30
C ILE A 432 -23.55 7.14 -9.30
N SER A 433 -24.78 7.20 -9.78
CA SER A 433 -25.98 7.34 -8.95
C SER A 433 -27.17 6.57 -9.54
N ASN A 434 -28.09 6.18 -8.67
CA ASN A 434 -29.38 5.65 -9.09
C ASN A 434 -30.37 6.74 -9.54
N LYS A 435 -30.00 8.02 -9.37
CA LYS A 435 -30.88 9.18 -9.60
C LYS A 435 -30.46 9.91 -10.86
N ASP A 436 -31.47 10.32 -11.65
CA ASP A 436 -31.27 11.14 -12.84
C ASP A 436 -30.90 12.58 -12.42
N PHE A 437 -29.79 13.06 -12.90
CA PHE A 437 -29.34 14.43 -12.74
C PHE A 437 -28.98 15.05 -14.09
N PRO A 438 -29.14 16.37 -14.25
CA PRO A 438 -28.67 17.06 -15.44
C PRO A 438 -27.18 16.75 -15.70
N LEU A 439 -26.85 16.45 -16.97
CA LEU A 439 -25.49 16.09 -17.42
C LEU A 439 -25.00 14.70 -17.02
N TYR A 440 -25.83 13.87 -16.41
CA TYR A 440 -25.53 12.45 -16.20
C TYR A 440 -26.02 11.64 -17.39
N ALA A 441 -25.19 10.72 -17.87
CA ALA A 441 -25.59 9.75 -18.88
C ALA A 441 -26.29 8.56 -18.19
N LYS A 442 -27.41 8.13 -18.77
CA LYS A 442 -28.06 6.90 -18.33
C LYS A 442 -27.29 5.72 -18.86
N TYR A 443 -26.96 4.76 -17.97
CA TYR A 443 -26.39 3.50 -18.40
C TYR A 443 -27.45 2.69 -19.14
N MET A 444 -27.17 2.39 -20.39
CA MET A 444 -28.01 1.52 -21.23
C MET A 444 -27.08 0.50 -21.88
N ASN A 445 -27.25 -0.75 -21.54
CA ASN A 445 -26.48 -1.81 -22.14
C ASN A 445 -27.41 -2.92 -22.70
N ASN A 446 -27.14 -3.31 -23.92
CA ASN A 446 -27.82 -4.41 -24.61
C ASN A 446 -27.03 -5.73 -24.56
N GLN A 447 -25.84 -5.73 -23.97
CA GLN A 447 -24.99 -6.88 -23.83
C GLN A 447 -24.98 -7.36 -22.38
N LYS A 448 -24.78 -8.66 -22.19
CA LYS A 448 -24.57 -9.24 -20.87
C LYS A 448 -23.07 -9.30 -20.60
N PHE A 449 -22.64 -8.72 -19.49
CA PHE A 449 -21.29 -8.81 -18.95
C PHE A 449 -21.26 -9.69 -17.70
N ASP A 450 -20.07 -9.90 -17.15
CA ASP A 450 -19.93 -10.66 -15.92
C ASP A 450 -20.33 -9.82 -14.70
N ILE A 451 -21.09 -10.45 -13.81
CA ILE A 451 -21.47 -9.85 -12.53
C ILE A 451 -20.46 -10.26 -11.47
N TYR A 452 -19.95 -9.29 -10.73
CA TYR A 452 -19.08 -9.53 -9.61
C TYR A 452 -19.88 -9.97 -8.38
N TYR A 453 -19.81 -11.25 -8.03
CA TYR A 453 -20.37 -11.81 -6.80
C TYR A 453 -19.28 -12.00 -5.75
N ASP A 454 -19.66 -12.11 -4.47
CA ASP A 454 -18.71 -12.37 -3.38
C ASP A 454 -17.90 -13.65 -3.55
N ASN A 455 -18.54 -14.69 -4.03
CA ASN A 455 -17.96 -16.02 -4.24
C ASN A 455 -17.38 -16.24 -5.65
N LYS A 456 -17.64 -15.32 -6.59
CA LYS A 456 -17.16 -15.41 -7.98
C LYS A 456 -16.99 -14.02 -8.56
N ASN A 457 -15.76 -13.55 -8.61
CA ASN A 457 -15.44 -12.28 -9.28
C ASN A 457 -14.03 -12.28 -9.87
N SER A 458 -13.83 -11.46 -10.88
CA SER A 458 -12.56 -11.23 -11.55
C SER A 458 -12.02 -9.81 -11.28
N ILE A 459 -12.55 -9.10 -10.29
CA ILE A 459 -12.28 -7.68 -10.03
C ILE A 459 -10.78 -7.36 -10.01
N GLU A 460 -9.98 -8.13 -9.26
CA GLU A 460 -8.54 -7.89 -9.17
C GLU A 460 -7.83 -8.07 -10.51
N ASN A 461 -8.23 -9.07 -11.30
CA ASN A 461 -7.67 -9.33 -12.62
C ASN A 461 -8.06 -8.23 -13.62
N ASP A 462 -9.30 -7.80 -13.60
CA ASP A 462 -9.82 -6.78 -14.50
C ASP A 462 -9.22 -5.40 -14.16
N LEU A 463 -9.08 -5.07 -12.88
CA LEU A 463 -8.33 -3.90 -12.40
C LEU A 463 -6.86 -3.96 -12.82
N PHE A 464 -6.23 -5.13 -12.72
CA PHE A 464 -4.84 -5.31 -13.13
C PHE A 464 -4.68 -5.09 -14.64
N LYS A 465 -5.57 -5.62 -15.46
CA LYS A 465 -5.60 -5.38 -16.91
C LYS A 465 -5.83 -3.90 -17.23
N MET A 466 -6.83 -3.26 -16.64
CA MET A 466 -7.12 -1.84 -16.84
C MET A 466 -5.91 -0.96 -16.43
N ASN A 467 -5.24 -1.29 -15.34
CA ASN A 467 -4.03 -0.61 -14.91
C ASN A 467 -2.88 -0.81 -15.89
N SER A 468 -2.75 -1.98 -16.51
CA SER A 468 -1.74 -2.26 -17.53
C SER A 468 -1.90 -1.39 -18.78
N TRP A 469 -3.12 -1.17 -19.22
CA TRP A 469 -3.42 -0.36 -20.41
C TRP A 469 -3.09 1.11 -20.23
N SER A 470 -3.14 1.63 -19.00
CA SER A 470 -2.82 3.04 -18.72
C SER A 470 -1.38 3.44 -19.05
N TYR A 471 -0.48 2.50 -19.23
CA TYR A 471 0.93 2.72 -19.58
C TYR A 471 1.24 2.46 -21.06
N VAL A 472 0.32 1.82 -21.80
CA VAL A 472 0.49 1.55 -23.24
C VAL A 472 0.09 2.75 -24.11
N LEU A 473 -0.78 3.63 -23.59
CA LEU A 473 -1.38 4.72 -24.35
C LEU A 473 -0.73 6.11 -24.09
N LYS A 474 0.41 6.14 -23.41
CA LYS A 474 1.26 7.34 -23.31
C LYS A 474 2.30 7.32 -24.40
#